data_c540eea76a1c45957886d2575192282e
#
_entry.id   c540eea76a1c45957886d2575192282e
#
_cell.length_a   1.000
_cell.length_b   1.000
_cell.length_c   1.000
_cell.angle_alpha   90.00
_cell.angle_beta   90.00
_cell.angle_gamma   90.00
#
_symmetry.space_group_name_H-M   'P 1'
#
loop_
_entity.id
_entity.type
_entity.pdbx_description
1 polymer ?
#
loop_
_entity_poly.entity_id
_entity_poly.type
_entity_poly.pdbx_seq_one_letter_code
_entity_poly.pdbx_strand_id
1 'polypeptide(L)'
;MEDTLILAIESSCDETAASVVKNGRTILSNVISSQIELHKLYGGVVPEIASRKHIEKVNQVIEEALKEADVTLDDLDAIGVTYGPGLVGALLVGVAEAKASAYAKKLPLVGVHHIEGHVSANYIEHPDLEPPFLCLIVSGGHTHLVIVKDYGEFEILGRTRDDAAGEAFDKVARAIGLGYPGGPKIDKLSKEGNPDAIVFPRAKIGDCPYDFSFSGVKSAVLNYLNQAQMKGEEVNRADLAASFQKAVVDVLVEHTMQAARDYHMDKIAIAGGVASNGTLRAAMEEACSKHGYKFYRPSPIFCTDNAAMIGVAAYYEYKKGTRHGWDLNAVPNLRLGER
;
A
#
# COMPACT_ATOMS: atom_id res chain seq x y z
N MET A 1 12.85 -17.93 -24.51
CA MET A 1 12.82 -16.47 -24.32
C MET A 1 13.95 -16.15 -23.37
N GLU A 2 14.73 -15.14 -23.62
CA GLU A 2 15.73 -14.66 -22.66
C GLU A 2 15.04 -14.11 -21.42
N ASP A 3 15.64 -14.35 -20.24
CA ASP A 3 15.12 -13.81 -18.97
C ASP A 3 15.20 -12.29 -19.00
N THR A 4 14.25 -11.64 -18.39
CA THR A 4 14.21 -10.17 -18.26
C THR A 4 14.44 -9.79 -16.79
N LEU A 5 15.51 -9.01 -16.53
CA LEU A 5 15.91 -8.55 -15.22
C LEU A 5 15.65 -7.05 -15.05
N ILE A 6 14.91 -6.67 -14.04
CA ILE A 6 14.60 -5.27 -13.73
C ILE A 6 15.09 -4.91 -12.34
N LEU A 7 15.93 -3.90 -12.23
CA LEU A 7 16.19 -3.22 -10.97
C LEU A 7 15.08 -2.23 -10.70
N ALA A 8 14.47 -2.31 -9.53
CA ALA A 8 13.43 -1.40 -9.10
C ALA A 8 13.85 -0.58 -7.88
N ILE A 9 13.41 0.67 -7.82
CA ILE A 9 13.68 1.61 -6.73
C ILE A 9 12.37 2.18 -6.21
N GLU A 10 12.17 2.10 -4.89
CA GLU A 10 11.04 2.69 -4.16
C GLU A 10 11.56 3.67 -3.13
N SER A 11 11.02 4.90 -3.15
CA SER A 11 11.36 5.96 -2.19
C SER A 11 10.20 6.95 -1.96
N SER A 12 8.96 6.54 -2.16
CA SER A 12 7.81 7.45 -2.18
C SER A 12 7.42 8.05 -0.82
N CYS A 13 7.80 7.39 0.28
CA CYS A 13 7.41 7.83 1.63
C CYS A 13 8.57 7.71 2.64
N ASP A 14 8.57 6.70 3.49
CA ASP A 14 9.57 6.50 4.56
C ASP A 14 10.35 5.18 4.46
N GLU A 15 10.18 4.44 3.37
CA GLU A 15 11.00 3.30 3.00
C GLU A 15 11.90 3.63 1.81
N THR A 16 13.23 3.39 1.96
CA THR A 16 14.16 3.35 0.83
C THR A 16 14.37 1.90 0.46
N ALA A 17 13.95 1.49 -0.72
CA ALA A 17 14.08 0.09 -1.12
C ALA A 17 14.62 -0.07 -2.54
N ALA A 18 15.33 -1.19 -2.76
CA ALA A 18 15.73 -1.65 -4.07
C ALA A 18 15.49 -3.16 -4.20
N SER A 19 15.17 -3.62 -5.41
CA SER A 19 14.87 -5.02 -5.69
C SER A 19 15.29 -5.37 -7.11
N VAL A 20 15.78 -6.60 -7.31
CA VAL A 20 15.95 -7.18 -8.63
C VAL A 20 14.85 -8.21 -8.86
N VAL A 21 14.08 -7.97 -9.92
CA VAL A 21 12.92 -8.81 -10.28
C VAL A 21 13.17 -9.46 -11.64
N LYS A 22 12.99 -10.78 -11.68
CA LYS A 22 13.16 -11.59 -12.90
C LYS A 22 11.77 -11.98 -13.43
N ASN A 23 11.55 -11.69 -14.72
CA ASN A 23 10.35 -12.06 -15.47
C ASN A 23 9.02 -11.61 -14.79
N GLY A 24 9.08 -10.53 -14.01
CA GLY A 24 7.93 -9.90 -13.39
C GLY A 24 7.27 -10.67 -12.23
N ARG A 25 7.81 -11.82 -11.83
CA ARG A 25 7.22 -12.64 -10.75
C ARG A 25 8.24 -13.26 -9.80
N THR A 26 9.47 -13.42 -10.23
CA THR A 26 10.52 -14.00 -9.38
C THR A 26 11.35 -12.88 -8.76
N ILE A 27 11.36 -12.82 -7.44
CA ILE A 27 12.13 -11.83 -6.69
C ILE A 27 13.50 -12.42 -6.40
N LEU A 28 14.55 -11.81 -6.96
CA LEU A 28 15.95 -12.22 -6.71
C LEU A 28 16.51 -11.52 -5.48
N SER A 29 16.07 -10.30 -5.20
CA SER A 29 16.42 -9.55 -3.99
C SER A 29 15.31 -8.57 -3.63
N ASN A 30 15.19 -8.16 -2.36
CA ASN A 30 14.28 -7.11 -1.92
C ASN A 30 14.81 -6.46 -0.64
N VAL A 31 15.65 -5.46 -0.80
CA VAL A 31 16.31 -4.75 0.31
C VAL A 31 15.51 -3.52 0.69
N ILE A 32 15.17 -3.40 1.98
CA ILE A 32 14.35 -2.32 2.51
C ILE A 32 15.07 -1.65 3.68
N SER A 33 15.27 -0.35 3.60
CA SER A 33 15.76 0.51 4.69
C SER A 33 14.61 1.38 5.19
N SER A 34 13.92 0.94 6.24
CA SER A 34 12.78 1.66 6.80
C SER A 34 13.22 2.77 7.75
N GLN A 35 12.49 3.88 7.73
CA GLN A 35 12.68 5.04 8.59
C GLN A 35 11.65 5.08 9.75
N ILE A 36 10.86 4.01 9.96
CA ILE A 36 9.80 3.96 10.98
C ILE A 36 10.34 4.34 12.36
N GLU A 37 11.50 3.81 12.77
CA GLU A 37 12.09 4.10 14.08
C GLU A 37 12.43 5.59 14.25
N LEU A 38 12.86 6.25 13.17
CA LEU A 38 13.12 7.68 13.17
C LEU A 38 11.82 8.48 13.29
N HIS A 39 10.81 8.12 12.49
CA HIS A 39 9.55 8.84 12.46
C HIS A 39 8.66 8.61 13.69
N LYS A 40 8.86 7.53 14.44
CA LYS A 40 8.26 7.33 15.77
C LYS A 40 8.55 8.48 16.73
N LEU A 41 9.74 9.07 16.66
CA LEU A 41 10.16 10.19 17.52
C LEU A 41 9.29 11.44 17.29
N TYR A 42 8.72 11.57 16.10
CA TYR A 42 7.89 12.71 15.68
C TYR A 42 6.39 12.37 15.69
N GLY A 43 6.03 11.12 15.98
CA GLY A 43 4.65 10.64 15.97
C GLY A 43 4.04 10.48 14.56
N GLY A 44 4.86 10.39 13.52
CA GLY A 44 4.48 10.21 12.13
C GLY A 44 5.55 10.73 11.17
N VAL A 45 5.36 10.49 9.87
CA VAL A 45 6.32 10.85 8.84
C VAL A 45 6.51 12.37 8.73
N VAL A 46 7.76 12.80 8.72
CA VAL A 46 8.17 14.20 8.46
C VAL A 46 8.84 14.27 7.10
N PRO A 47 8.19 14.90 6.08
CA PRO A 47 8.62 14.81 4.67
C PRO A 47 10.07 15.21 4.41
N GLU A 48 10.55 16.29 5.05
CA GLU A 48 11.92 16.77 4.85
C GLU A 48 12.96 15.82 5.45
N ILE A 49 12.65 15.23 6.59
CA ILE A 49 13.53 14.23 7.23
C ILE A 49 13.58 12.98 6.37
N ALA A 50 12.42 12.53 5.86
CA ALA A 50 12.34 11.37 4.96
C ALA A 50 13.22 11.58 3.72
N SER A 51 13.09 12.72 3.05
CA SER A 51 13.86 13.05 1.84
C SER A 51 15.36 13.00 2.07
N ARG A 52 15.84 13.59 3.15
CA ARG A 52 17.27 13.57 3.50
C ARG A 52 17.77 12.16 3.78
N LYS A 53 16.95 11.34 4.43
CA LYS A 53 17.32 9.96 4.77
C LYS A 53 17.41 9.07 3.54
N HIS A 54 16.57 9.28 2.54
CA HIS A 54 16.67 8.57 1.26
C HIS A 54 18.01 8.82 0.57
N ILE A 55 18.53 10.07 0.57
CA ILE A 55 19.83 10.43 -0.02
C ILE A 55 20.97 9.61 0.63
N GLU A 56 20.89 9.39 1.94
CA GLU A 56 21.91 8.61 2.67
C GLU A 56 21.86 7.12 2.35
N LYS A 57 20.71 6.60 1.91
CA LYS A 57 20.44 5.16 1.84
C LYS A 57 20.31 4.59 0.44
N VAL A 58 19.91 5.39 -0.56
CA VAL A 58 19.54 4.88 -1.88
C VAL A 58 20.67 4.05 -2.54
N ASN A 59 21.90 4.51 -2.53
CA ASN A 59 23.00 3.75 -3.13
C ASN A 59 23.29 2.46 -2.37
N GLN A 60 23.21 2.51 -1.03
CA GLN A 60 23.48 1.34 -0.19
C GLN A 60 22.45 0.21 -0.44
N VAL A 61 21.15 0.55 -0.54
CA VAL A 61 20.14 -0.47 -0.82
C VAL A 61 20.22 -1.02 -2.25
N ILE A 62 20.63 -0.21 -3.22
CA ILE A 62 20.84 -0.67 -4.61
C ILE A 62 22.05 -1.63 -4.67
N GLU A 63 23.19 -1.26 -4.10
CA GLU A 63 24.37 -2.12 -4.05
C GLU A 63 24.08 -3.47 -3.38
N GLU A 64 23.37 -3.45 -2.26
CA GLU A 64 23.00 -4.69 -1.55
C GLU A 64 21.99 -5.51 -2.35
N ALA A 65 20.99 -4.87 -3.00
CA ALA A 65 20.03 -5.59 -3.83
C ALA A 65 20.69 -6.27 -5.05
N LEU A 66 21.63 -5.63 -5.71
CA LEU A 66 22.40 -6.25 -6.80
C LEU A 66 23.25 -7.41 -6.31
N LYS A 67 23.91 -7.24 -5.16
CA LYS A 67 24.72 -8.28 -4.54
C LYS A 67 23.89 -9.49 -4.08
N GLU A 68 22.74 -9.28 -3.42
CA GLU A 68 21.85 -10.37 -3.04
C GLU A 68 21.32 -11.16 -4.25
N ALA A 69 21.08 -10.45 -5.36
CA ALA A 69 20.62 -11.04 -6.61
C ALA A 69 21.74 -11.73 -7.42
N ASP A 70 23.00 -11.58 -7.01
CA ASP A 70 24.21 -12.05 -7.73
C ASP A 70 24.27 -11.51 -9.18
N VAL A 71 23.95 -10.22 -9.37
CA VAL A 71 23.97 -9.53 -10.66
C VAL A 71 24.66 -8.17 -10.55
N THR A 72 25.01 -7.61 -11.71
CA THR A 72 25.54 -6.26 -11.86
C THR A 72 24.56 -5.40 -12.66
N LEU A 73 24.82 -4.08 -12.74
CA LEU A 73 24.03 -3.19 -13.59
C LEU A 73 24.12 -3.54 -15.09
N ASP A 74 25.15 -4.30 -15.51
CA ASP A 74 25.33 -4.70 -16.91
C ASP A 74 24.45 -5.91 -17.30
N ASP A 75 23.89 -6.60 -16.31
CA ASP A 75 23.02 -7.76 -16.52
C ASP A 75 21.53 -7.37 -16.61
N LEU A 76 21.22 -6.10 -16.39
CA LEU A 76 19.84 -5.60 -16.31
C LEU A 76 19.28 -5.22 -17.69
N ASP A 77 17.99 -5.41 -17.88
CA ASP A 77 17.24 -5.01 -19.08
C ASP A 77 16.55 -3.64 -18.94
N ALA A 78 16.21 -3.23 -17.71
CA ALA A 78 15.58 -1.94 -17.44
C ALA A 78 15.71 -1.53 -15.97
N ILE A 79 15.47 -0.24 -15.70
CA ILE A 79 15.34 0.31 -14.36
C ILE A 79 13.93 0.83 -14.17
N GLY A 80 13.24 0.30 -13.15
CA GLY A 80 11.93 0.74 -12.69
C GLY A 80 12.07 1.68 -11.49
N VAL A 81 11.24 2.71 -11.41
CA VAL A 81 11.24 3.64 -10.27
C VAL A 81 9.86 4.18 -10.00
N THR A 82 9.51 4.29 -8.73
CA THR A 82 8.31 5.01 -8.32
C THR A 82 8.48 6.50 -8.57
N TYR A 83 7.59 7.07 -9.41
CA TYR A 83 7.59 8.51 -9.69
C TYR A 83 6.38 9.25 -9.10
N GLY A 84 5.42 8.52 -8.53
CA GLY A 84 4.23 9.06 -7.88
C GLY A 84 3.16 7.99 -7.61
N PRO A 85 2.16 8.31 -6.76
CA PRO A 85 2.15 9.42 -5.81
C PRO A 85 3.12 9.22 -4.65
N GLY A 86 3.38 10.31 -3.88
CA GLY A 86 4.23 10.24 -2.69
C GLY A 86 4.77 11.61 -2.27
N LEU A 87 5.71 11.60 -1.33
CA LEU A 87 6.40 12.81 -0.88
C LEU A 87 7.36 13.29 -1.95
N VAL A 88 7.19 14.52 -2.45
CA VAL A 88 7.94 15.04 -3.60
C VAL A 88 9.46 14.93 -3.43
N GLY A 89 9.99 15.32 -2.27
CA GLY A 89 11.43 15.27 -2.02
C GLY A 89 11.97 13.84 -1.93
N ALA A 90 11.18 12.91 -1.42
CA ALA A 90 11.50 11.50 -1.34
C ALA A 90 11.48 10.84 -2.75
N LEU A 91 10.43 11.06 -3.52
CA LEU A 91 10.32 10.60 -4.92
C LEU A 91 11.48 11.10 -5.78
N LEU A 92 11.87 12.39 -5.63
CA LEU A 92 12.98 12.96 -6.40
C LEU A 92 14.30 12.23 -6.19
N VAL A 93 14.56 11.68 -5.01
CA VAL A 93 15.79 10.92 -4.74
C VAL A 93 15.82 9.64 -5.59
N GLY A 94 14.77 8.83 -5.53
CA GLY A 94 14.68 7.60 -6.31
C GLY A 94 14.70 7.87 -7.83
N VAL A 95 13.93 8.87 -8.28
CA VAL A 95 13.87 9.25 -9.71
C VAL A 95 15.23 9.73 -10.22
N ALA A 96 15.96 10.54 -9.44
CA ALA A 96 17.29 11.01 -9.82
C ALA A 96 18.30 9.86 -9.95
N GLU A 97 18.28 8.94 -8.96
CA GLU A 97 19.17 7.78 -8.97
C GLU A 97 18.86 6.81 -10.12
N ALA A 98 17.57 6.52 -10.36
CA ALA A 98 17.13 5.69 -11.47
C ALA A 98 17.56 6.27 -12.83
N LYS A 99 17.40 7.59 -13.01
CA LYS A 99 17.87 8.29 -14.22
C LYS A 99 19.38 8.20 -14.39
N ALA A 100 20.16 8.44 -13.33
CA ALA A 100 21.61 8.40 -13.38
C ALA A 100 22.11 7.00 -13.78
N SER A 101 21.59 5.97 -13.14
CA SER A 101 21.94 4.58 -13.42
C SER A 101 21.51 4.14 -14.83
N ALA A 102 20.27 4.47 -15.24
CA ALA A 102 19.77 4.19 -16.59
C ALA A 102 20.59 4.91 -17.67
N TYR A 103 20.95 6.17 -17.45
CA TYR A 103 21.78 6.93 -18.38
C TYR A 103 23.18 6.32 -18.53
N ALA A 104 23.83 6.00 -17.41
CA ALA A 104 25.20 5.46 -17.40
C ALA A 104 25.29 4.11 -18.12
N LYS A 105 24.26 3.26 -17.98
CA LYS A 105 24.20 1.92 -18.58
C LYS A 105 23.41 1.85 -19.88
N LYS A 106 22.84 2.97 -20.34
CA LYS A 106 21.97 3.04 -21.53
C LYS A 106 20.78 2.10 -21.46
N LEU A 107 20.23 1.93 -20.25
CA LEU A 107 19.08 1.09 -19.98
C LEU A 107 17.78 1.87 -20.15
N PRO A 108 16.69 1.22 -20.57
CA PRO A 108 15.35 1.78 -20.50
C PRO A 108 14.96 2.18 -19.07
N LEU A 109 14.36 3.36 -18.94
CA LEU A 109 13.78 3.86 -17.69
C LEU A 109 12.26 3.66 -17.71
N VAL A 110 11.72 3.06 -16.64
CA VAL A 110 10.29 2.78 -16.49
C VAL A 110 9.78 3.44 -15.21
N GLY A 111 9.00 4.52 -15.36
CA GLY A 111 8.27 5.13 -14.23
C GLY A 111 7.08 4.25 -13.84
N VAL A 112 6.92 4.03 -12.55
CA VAL A 112 5.87 3.18 -11.97
C VAL A 112 5.02 4.01 -11.03
N HIS A 113 3.72 3.82 -11.10
CA HIS A 113 2.77 4.37 -10.14
C HIS A 113 2.81 3.55 -8.85
N HIS A 114 3.03 4.18 -7.70
CA HIS A 114 3.17 3.52 -6.40
C HIS A 114 2.01 2.56 -6.07
N ILE A 115 0.77 3.01 -6.31
CA ILE A 115 -0.43 2.21 -6.04
C ILE A 115 -0.55 1.00 -6.98
N GLU A 116 -0.10 1.12 -8.23
CA GLU A 116 0.02 -0.02 -9.15
C GLU A 116 1.03 -1.05 -8.62
N GLY A 117 2.10 -0.58 -7.98
CA GLY A 117 3.04 -1.44 -7.28
C GLY A 117 2.33 -2.29 -6.22
N HIS A 118 1.54 -1.67 -5.34
CA HIS A 118 0.80 -2.42 -4.32
C HIS A 118 -0.13 -3.49 -4.91
N VAL A 119 -0.85 -3.20 -6.00
CA VAL A 119 -1.67 -4.20 -6.69
C VAL A 119 -0.80 -5.33 -7.22
N SER A 120 0.34 -4.97 -7.84
CA SER A 120 1.28 -5.91 -8.47
C SER A 120 1.98 -6.84 -7.47
N ALA A 121 2.05 -6.45 -6.19
CA ALA A 121 2.56 -7.31 -5.12
C ALA A 121 1.84 -8.67 -5.04
N ASN A 122 0.55 -8.71 -5.42
CA ASN A 122 -0.19 -9.97 -5.46
C ASN A 122 0.36 -10.97 -6.49
N TYR A 123 0.93 -10.49 -7.59
CA TYR A 123 1.49 -11.38 -8.62
C TYR A 123 2.75 -12.13 -8.19
N ILE A 124 3.41 -11.68 -7.12
CA ILE A 124 4.63 -12.31 -6.59
C ILE A 124 4.32 -13.73 -6.08
N GLU A 125 3.26 -13.86 -5.30
CA GLU A 125 2.93 -15.10 -4.58
C GLU A 125 1.77 -15.89 -5.21
N HIS A 126 1.06 -15.28 -6.17
CA HIS A 126 -0.10 -15.87 -6.82
C HIS A 126 0.11 -15.97 -8.34
N PRO A 127 0.81 -17.01 -8.81
CA PRO A 127 1.09 -17.19 -10.24
C PRO A 127 -0.17 -17.41 -11.08
N ASP A 128 -1.26 -17.85 -10.45
CA ASP A 128 -2.59 -18.06 -11.07
C ASP A 128 -3.44 -16.77 -11.12
N LEU A 129 -3.00 -15.70 -10.46
CA LEU A 129 -3.71 -14.42 -10.53
C LEU A 129 -3.39 -13.69 -11.84
N GLU A 130 -4.42 -13.57 -12.65
CA GLU A 130 -4.39 -12.79 -13.90
C GLU A 130 -5.61 -11.87 -13.97
N PRO A 131 -5.49 -10.67 -14.58
CA PRO A 131 -6.64 -9.82 -14.85
C PRO A 131 -7.70 -10.55 -15.70
N PRO A 132 -9.00 -10.18 -15.63
CA PRO A 132 -9.52 -9.17 -14.73
C PRO A 132 -9.79 -9.72 -13.30
N PHE A 133 -9.69 -8.81 -12.31
CA PHE A 133 -10.06 -9.09 -10.91
C PHE A 133 -10.42 -7.80 -10.16
N LEU A 134 -11.16 -7.94 -9.06
CA LEU A 134 -11.47 -6.83 -8.16
C LEU A 134 -10.35 -6.69 -7.10
N CYS A 135 -9.87 -5.47 -6.87
CA CYS A 135 -8.85 -5.20 -5.86
C CYS A 135 -9.27 -4.10 -4.91
N LEU A 136 -9.22 -4.40 -3.60
CA LEU A 136 -9.33 -3.42 -2.54
C LEU A 136 -7.92 -2.96 -2.16
N ILE A 137 -7.60 -1.70 -2.44
CA ILE A 137 -6.31 -1.09 -2.13
C ILE A 137 -6.48 -0.26 -0.87
N VAL A 138 -5.78 -0.62 0.21
CA VAL A 138 -5.92 0.01 1.53
C VAL A 138 -4.54 0.27 2.14
N SER A 139 -4.15 1.54 2.23
CA SER A 139 -2.85 1.96 2.77
C SER A 139 -2.98 3.13 3.74
N GLY A 140 -1.86 3.68 4.18
CA GLY A 140 -1.82 4.88 5.02
C GLY A 140 -2.46 6.10 4.36
N GLY A 141 -2.25 6.29 3.05
CA GLY A 141 -2.72 7.46 2.31
C GLY A 141 -3.86 7.18 1.32
N HIS A 142 -4.18 5.92 1.04
CA HIS A 142 -5.11 5.57 -0.02
C HIS A 142 -6.10 4.50 0.41
N THR A 143 -7.35 4.66 -0.02
CA THR A 143 -8.38 3.62 0.03
C THR A 143 -9.16 3.68 -1.29
N HIS A 144 -8.99 2.64 -2.11
CA HIS A 144 -9.63 2.52 -3.42
C HIS A 144 -10.21 1.12 -3.60
N LEU A 145 -11.31 1.04 -4.32
CA LEU A 145 -11.86 -0.20 -4.84
C LEU A 145 -11.80 -0.13 -6.36
N VAL A 146 -11.10 -1.06 -7.00
CA VAL A 146 -10.82 -1.00 -8.43
C VAL A 146 -11.06 -2.35 -9.10
N ILE A 147 -11.45 -2.32 -10.36
CA ILE A 147 -11.32 -3.46 -11.27
C ILE A 147 -9.97 -3.32 -11.98
N VAL A 148 -9.13 -4.31 -11.83
CA VAL A 148 -7.90 -4.46 -12.62
C VAL A 148 -8.30 -5.14 -13.91
N LYS A 149 -8.39 -4.38 -15.02
CA LYS A 149 -8.84 -4.88 -16.33
C LYS A 149 -7.75 -5.65 -17.06
N ASP A 150 -6.53 -5.13 -16.96
CA ASP A 150 -5.31 -5.72 -17.49
C ASP A 150 -4.13 -5.22 -16.61
N TYR A 151 -2.94 -5.75 -16.79
CA TYR A 151 -1.75 -5.27 -16.11
C TYR A 151 -1.57 -3.77 -16.34
N GLY A 152 -1.56 -2.97 -15.25
CA GLY A 152 -1.48 -1.51 -15.32
C GLY A 152 -2.73 -0.80 -15.89
N GLU A 153 -3.88 -1.47 -15.98
CA GLU A 153 -5.15 -0.88 -16.44
C GLU A 153 -6.23 -1.02 -15.38
N PHE A 154 -6.73 0.11 -14.89
CA PHE A 154 -7.63 0.16 -13.74
C PHE A 154 -8.92 0.90 -14.06
N GLU A 155 -10.02 0.37 -13.54
CA GLU A 155 -11.29 1.09 -13.43
C GLU A 155 -11.57 1.33 -11.95
N ILE A 156 -11.62 2.60 -11.54
CA ILE A 156 -11.89 2.98 -10.15
C ILE A 156 -13.40 2.93 -9.94
N LEU A 157 -13.86 2.03 -9.06
CA LEU A 157 -15.26 1.92 -8.66
C LEU A 157 -15.59 2.84 -7.48
N GLY A 158 -14.66 2.94 -6.53
CA GLY A 158 -14.81 3.75 -5.33
C GLY A 158 -13.48 4.19 -4.74
N ARG A 159 -13.52 5.25 -3.96
CA ARG A 159 -12.37 5.81 -3.23
C ARG A 159 -12.82 6.47 -1.95
N THR A 160 -11.87 6.70 -1.04
CA THR A 160 -12.20 7.49 0.14
C THR A 160 -12.49 8.94 -0.23
N ARG A 161 -13.49 9.52 0.44
CA ARG A 161 -13.88 10.94 0.32
C ARG A 161 -13.16 11.83 1.33
N ASP A 162 -12.52 11.23 2.32
CA ASP A 162 -11.83 11.92 3.41
C ASP A 162 -10.59 11.13 3.87
N ASP A 163 -10.43 10.84 5.15
CA ASP A 163 -9.30 10.06 5.66
C ASP A 163 -9.21 8.68 4.97
N ALA A 164 -8.01 8.25 4.61
CA ALA A 164 -7.78 6.85 4.26
C ALA A 164 -7.95 5.95 5.49
N ALA A 165 -8.24 4.67 5.28
CA ALA A 165 -8.42 3.74 6.40
C ALA A 165 -7.17 3.67 7.30
N GLY A 166 -5.96 3.58 6.72
CA GLY A 166 -4.72 3.56 7.49
C GLY A 166 -4.48 4.85 8.27
N GLU A 167 -4.78 6.00 7.68
CA GLU A 167 -4.72 7.29 8.37
C GLU A 167 -5.68 7.34 9.57
N ALA A 168 -6.88 6.79 9.43
CA ALA A 168 -7.83 6.68 10.54
C ALA A 168 -7.29 5.78 11.66
N PHE A 169 -6.66 4.66 11.32
CA PHE A 169 -5.96 3.80 12.30
C PHE A 169 -4.87 4.55 13.04
N ASP A 170 -4.03 5.31 12.35
CA ASP A 170 -2.92 6.06 12.97
C ASP A 170 -3.43 7.18 13.89
N LYS A 171 -4.47 7.90 13.46
CA LYS A 171 -5.09 8.97 14.26
C LYS A 171 -5.76 8.42 15.53
N VAL A 172 -6.50 7.31 15.44
CA VAL A 172 -7.13 6.66 16.59
C VAL A 172 -6.07 6.07 17.54
N ALA A 173 -5.05 5.39 17.01
CA ALA A 173 -3.95 4.86 17.82
C ALA A 173 -3.25 5.95 18.63
N ARG A 174 -3.02 7.11 18.01
CA ARG A 174 -2.46 8.27 18.70
C ARG A 174 -3.37 8.77 19.82
N ALA A 175 -4.68 8.86 19.55
CA ALA A 175 -5.66 9.33 20.54
C ALA A 175 -5.77 8.43 21.78
N ILE A 176 -5.56 7.11 21.63
CA ILE A 176 -5.54 6.15 22.74
C ILE A 176 -4.15 5.86 23.29
N GLY A 177 -3.13 6.64 22.88
CA GLY A 177 -1.78 6.57 23.44
C GLY A 177 -0.93 5.39 22.94
N LEU A 178 -1.25 4.77 21.80
CA LEU A 178 -0.45 3.69 21.22
C LEU A 178 0.71 4.20 20.35
N GLY A 179 0.64 5.44 19.85
CA GLY A 179 1.67 6.04 18.98
C GLY A 179 1.69 5.45 17.57
N TYR A 180 2.79 5.70 16.84
CA TYR A 180 3.00 5.35 15.43
C TYR A 180 3.90 4.10 15.27
N PRO A 181 3.71 3.24 14.23
CA PRO A 181 2.54 3.14 13.36
C PRO A 181 1.33 2.59 14.11
N GLY A 182 0.14 3.14 13.80
CA GLY A 182 -1.08 2.84 14.56
C GLY A 182 -1.75 1.53 14.18
N GLY A 183 -1.80 1.22 12.87
CA GLY A 183 -2.50 0.05 12.36
C GLY A 183 -2.12 -1.26 13.05
N PRO A 184 -0.84 -1.66 13.06
CA PRO A 184 -0.39 -2.89 13.72
C PRO A 184 -0.65 -2.92 15.23
N LYS A 185 -0.59 -1.76 15.89
CA LYS A 185 -0.81 -1.65 17.34
C LYS A 185 -2.29 -1.80 17.70
N ILE A 186 -3.19 -1.22 16.90
CA ILE A 186 -4.63 -1.43 17.04
C ILE A 186 -4.98 -2.88 16.76
N ASP A 187 -4.47 -3.48 15.67
CA ASP A 187 -4.73 -4.88 15.34
C ASP A 187 -4.27 -5.84 16.45
N LYS A 188 -3.14 -5.54 17.09
CA LYS A 188 -2.68 -6.32 18.24
C LYS A 188 -3.59 -6.17 19.46
N LEU A 189 -3.90 -4.92 19.84
CA LEU A 189 -4.70 -4.62 21.04
C LEU A 189 -6.15 -5.09 20.89
N SER A 190 -6.71 -5.00 19.70
CA SER A 190 -8.09 -5.41 19.42
C SER A 190 -8.37 -6.89 19.69
N LYS A 191 -7.35 -7.75 19.68
CA LYS A 191 -7.46 -9.18 19.96
C LYS A 191 -7.78 -9.47 21.44
N GLU A 192 -7.52 -8.50 22.31
CA GLU A 192 -7.79 -8.58 23.76
C GLU A 192 -9.15 -7.96 24.12
N GLY A 193 -9.85 -7.33 23.16
CA GLY A 193 -11.10 -6.60 23.39
C GLY A 193 -12.32 -7.24 22.76
N ASN A 194 -13.50 -6.75 23.21
CA ASN A 194 -14.77 -7.13 22.62
C ASN A 194 -15.13 -6.18 21.45
N PRO A 195 -15.25 -6.67 20.21
CA PRO A 195 -15.56 -5.86 19.04
C PRO A 195 -17.00 -5.29 19.03
N ASP A 196 -17.87 -5.77 19.89
CA ASP A 196 -19.26 -5.33 20.01
C ASP A 196 -19.53 -4.48 21.27
N ALA A 197 -18.48 -4.13 22.03
CA ALA A 197 -18.60 -3.33 23.25
C ALA A 197 -19.06 -1.90 22.98
N ILE A 198 -18.66 -1.31 21.85
CA ILE A 198 -18.99 0.06 21.46
C ILE A 198 -19.49 0.07 20.02
N VAL A 199 -20.67 0.64 19.79
CA VAL A 199 -21.22 0.76 18.43
C VAL A 199 -20.73 2.06 17.80
N PHE A 200 -19.77 1.96 16.87
CA PHE A 200 -19.31 3.07 16.06
C PHE A 200 -20.05 3.16 14.72
N PRO A 201 -20.22 4.38 14.16
CA PRO A 201 -20.92 4.55 12.89
C PRO A 201 -20.15 3.92 11.73
N ARG A 202 -20.90 3.45 10.73
CA ARG A 202 -20.43 3.01 9.43
C ARG A 202 -20.97 3.96 8.38
N ALA A 203 -20.09 4.68 7.71
CA ALA A 203 -20.50 5.67 6.73
C ALA A 203 -21.17 4.99 5.53
N LYS A 204 -22.30 5.56 5.09
CA LYS A 204 -22.96 5.22 3.83
C LYS A 204 -23.03 6.45 2.97
N ILE A 205 -22.49 6.37 1.74
CA ILE A 205 -22.42 7.47 0.79
C ILE A 205 -23.49 7.23 -0.25
N GLY A 206 -24.57 8.01 -0.19
CA GLY A 206 -25.82 7.71 -0.90
C GLY A 206 -25.74 7.68 -2.42
N ASP A 207 -24.85 8.48 -3.02
CA ASP A 207 -24.68 8.62 -4.47
C ASP A 207 -23.56 7.75 -5.07
N CYS A 208 -22.70 7.18 -4.24
CA CYS A 208 -21.56 6.36 -4.64
C CYS A 208 -21.40 5.16 -3.71
N PRO A 209 -22.04 4.01 -4.04
CA PRO A 209 -22.16 2.87 -3.11
C PRO A 209 -20.82 2.18 -2.79
N TYR A 210 -19.76 2.46 -3.53
CA TYR A 210 -18.43 1.87 -3.32
C TYR A 210 -17.42 2.85 -2.73
N ASP A 211 -17.80 4.13 -2.54
CA ASP A 211 -16.92 5.12 -1.91
C ASP A 211 -16.83 4.88 -0.40
N PHE A 212 -15.72 5.30 0.17
CA PHE A 212 -15.41 5.15 1.60
C PHE A 212 -15.37 6.51 2.30
N SER A 213 -15.60 6.49 3.62
CA SER A 213 -15.37 7.62 4.52
C SER A 213 -15.01 7.08 5.90
N PHE A 214 -13.92 7.56 6.48
CA PHE A 214 -13.44 7.14 7.80
C PHE A 214 -13.29 8.29 8.79
N SER A 215 -13.45 9.54 8.37
CA SER A 215 -13.43 10.71 9.25
C SER A 215 -14.56 10.67 10.29
N GLY A 216 -15.72 10.15 9.91
CA GLY A 216 -16.88 10.00 10.81
C GLY A 216 -16.62 9.02 11.94
N VAL A 217 -16.10 7.83 11.68
CA VAL A 217 -15.78 6.84 12.71
C VAL A 217 -14.63 7.33 13.61
N LYS A 218 -13.61 7.98 13.05
CA LYS A 218 -12.54 8.63 13.84
C LYS A 218 -13.13 9.67 14.81
N SER A 219 -13.98 10.57 14.31
CA SER A 219 -14.60 11.60 15.13
C SER A 219 -15.48 11.01 16.24
N ALA A 220 -16.20 9.93 15.95
CA ALA A 220 -16.98 9.22 16.95
C ALA A 220 -16.11 8.63 18.08
N VAL A 221 -14.94 8.07 17.75
CA VAL A 221 -13.96 7.60 18.74
C VAL A 221 -13.48 8.75 19.62
N LEU A 222 -13.09 9.88 19.02
CA LEU A 222 -12.61 11.06 19.77
C LEU A 222 -13.69 11.61 20.68
N ASN A 223 -14.94 11.68 20.22
CA ASN A 223 -16.07 12.11 21.02
C ASN A 223 -16.34 11.14 22.19
N TYR A 224 -16.27 9.84 21.96
CA TYR A 224 -16.41 8.82 23.01
C TYR A 224 -15.35 8.99 24.10
N LEU A 225 -14.08 9.18 23.73
CA LEU A 225 -12.98 9.42 24.67
C LEU A 225 -13.19 10.70 25.49
N ASN A 226 -13.59 11.79 24.82
CA ASN A 226 -13.86 13.07 25.48
C ASN A 226 -15.03 12.96 26.47
N GLN A 227 -16.10 12.27 26.10
CA GLN A 227 -17.26 12.07 26.98
C GLN A 227 -16.88 11.24 28.22
N ALA A 228 -16.13 10.15 28.05
CA ALA A 228 -15.63 9.35 29.17
C ALA A 228 -14.76 10.18 30.10
N GLN A 229 -13.84 10.97 29.55
CA GLN A 229 -12.99 11.88 30.32
C GLN A 229 -13.80 12.91 31.14
N MET A 230 -14.80 13.54 30.52
CA MET A 230 -15.68 14.51 31.19
C MET A 230 -16.50 13.88 32.35
N LYS A 231 -16.85 12.60 32.22
CA LYS A 231 -17.58 11.85 33.24
C LYS A 231 -16.66 11.21 34.30
N GLY A 232 -15.35 11.23 34.10
CA GLY A 232 -14.39 10.53 34.94
C GLY A 232 -14.47 9.01 34.79
N GLU A 233 -14.97 8.51 33.66
CA GLU A 233 -15.09 7.08 33.35
C GLU A 233 -13.79 6.55 32.76
N GLU A 234 -13.35 5.37 33.19
CA GLU A 234 -12.21 4.70 32.59
C GLU A 234 -12.62 3.97 31.30
N VAL A 235 -11.83 4.16 30.24
CA VAL A 235 -12.07 3.54 28.92
C VAL A 235 -11.25 2.26 28.79
N ASN A 236 -11.92 1.14 28.55
CA ASN A 236 -11.25 -0.08 28.11
C ASN A 236 -10.69 0.11 26.68
N ARG A 237 -9.38 0.32 26.57
CA ARG A 237 -8.72 0.59 25.30
C ARG A 237 -8.77 -0.59 24.33
N ALA A 238 -8.80 -1.83 24.85
CA ALA A 238 -8.88 -3.04 24.03
C ALA A 238 -10.27 -3.15 23.36
N ASP A 239 -11.34 -2.91 24.11
CA ASP A 239 -12.71 -2.89 23.59
C ASP A 239 -12.89 -1.76 22.56
N LEU A 240 -12.34 -0.58 22.84
CA LEU A 240 -12.40 0.54 21.91
C LEU A 240 -11.65 0.22 20.61
N ALA A 241 -10.42 -0.34 20.70
CA ALA A 241 -9.63 -0.74 19.54
C ALA A 241 -10.35 -1.81 18.71
N ALA A 242 -10.93 -2.82 19.36
CA ALA A 242 -11.68 -3.90 18.71
C ALA A 242 -12.95 -3.38 18.01
N SER A 243 -13.71 -2.53 18.68
CA SER A 243 -14.96 -1.94 18.14
C SER A 243 -14.68 -0.98 16.98
N PHE A 244 -13.64 -0.15 17.10
CA PHE A 244 -13.18 0.72 16.01
C PHE A 244 -12.74 -0.08 14.80
N GLN A 245 -11.84 -1.06 14.99
CA GLN A 245 -11.34 -1.90 13.91
C GLN A 245 -12.47 -2.64 13.20
N LYS A 246 -13.43 -3.21 13.97
CA LYS A 246 -14.62 -3.83 13.40
C LYS A 246 -15.40 -2.87 12.52
N ALA A 247 -15.65 -1.63 12.97
CA ALA A 247 -16.40 -0.66 12.19
C ALA A 247 -15.73 -0.32 10.86
N VAL A 248 -14.39 -0.20 10.83
CA VAL A 248 -13.62 0.04 9.59
C VAL A 248 -13.66 -1.19 8.68
N VAL A 249 -13.38 -2.38 9.22
CA VAL A 249 -13.33 -3.64 8.46
C VAL A 249 -14.70 -3.98 7.85
N ASP A 250 -15.79 -3.79 8.60
CA ASP A 250 -17.15 -4.06 8.12
C ASP A 250 -17.43 -3.26 6.83
N VAL A 251 -17.08 -1.96 6.79
CA VAL A 251 -17.28 -1.10 5.60
C VAL A 251 -16.42 -1.57 4.43
N LEU A 252 -15.13 -1.88 4.67
CA LEU A 252 -14.22 -2.35 3.63
C LEU A 252 -14.72 -3.65 2.98
N VAL A 253 -15.16 -4.61 3.80
CA VAL A 253 -15.68 -5.89 3.33
C VAL A 253 -17.03 -5.73 2.64
N GLU A 254 -17.98 -4.98 3.23
CA GLU A 254 -19.33 -4.77 2.67
C GLU A 254 -19.25 -4.21 1.25
N HIS A 255 -18.48 -3.11 1.05
CA HIS A 255 -18.36 -2.46 -0.28
C HIS A 255 -17.63 -3.35 -1.29
N THR A 256 -16.58 -4.06 -0.86
CA THR A 256 -15.86 -4.99 -1.75
C THR A 256 -16.77 -6.12 -2.21
N MET A 257 -17.50 -6.74 -1.30
CA MET A 257 -18.41 -7.85 -1.62
C MET A 257 -19.63 -7.38 -2.42
N GLN A 258 -20.11 -6.15 -2.23
CA GLN A 258 -21.16 -5.56 -3.05
C GLN A 258 -20.66 -5.38 -4.48
N ALA A 259 -19.48 -4.75 -4.67
CA ALA A 259 -18.90 -4.56 -6.00
C ALA A 259 -18.63 -5.90 -6.70
N ALA A 260 -18.14 -6.91 -5.96
CA ALA A 260 -17.91 -8.25 -6.51
C ALA A 260 -19.19 -8.85 -7.13
N ARG A 261 -20.34 -8.70 -6.44
CA ARG A 261 -21.64 -9.15 -6.96
C ARG A 261 -22.10 -8.34 -8.16
N ASP A 262 -22.04 -7.01 -8.06
CA ASP A 262 -22.60 -6.10 -9.06
C ASP A 262 -21.81 -6.14 -10.37
N TYR A 263 -20.50 -6.38 -10.29
CA TYR A 263 -19.61 -6.50 -11.46
C TYR A 263 -19.28 -7.96 -11.84
N HIS A 264 -19.91 -8.95 -11.18
CA HIS A 264 -19.72 -10.38 -11.44
C HIS A 264 -18.24 -10.82 -11.36
N MET A 265 -17.50 -10.29 -10.37
CA MET A 265 -16.11 -10.63 -10.13
C MET A 265 -16.00 -11.76 -9.11
N ASP A 266 -15.30 -12.83 -9.46
CA ASP A 266 -15.07 -14.01 -8.63
C ASP A 266 -13.63 -14.10 -8.09
N LYS A 267 -12.73 -13.24 -8.59
CA LYS A 267 -11.35 -13.07 -8.10
C LYS A 267 -11.26 -11.74 -7.35
N ILE A 268 -10.90 -11.81 -6.08
CA ILE A 268 -10.82 -10.65 -5.18
C ILE A 268 -9.44 -10.60 -4.56
N ALA A 269 -8.77 -9.45 -4.71
CA ALA A 269 -7.47 -9.20 -4.11
C ALA A 269 -7.53 -8.06 -3.09
N ILE A 270 -6.64 -8.07 -2.11
CA ILE A 270 -6.36 -6.92 -1.25
C ILE A 270 -4.91 -6.48 -1.42
N ALA A 271 -4.64 -5.18 -1.28
CA ALA A 271 -3.33 -4.59 -1.47
C ALA A 271 -3.09 -3.40 -0.54
N GLY A 272 -1.82 -3.03 -0.34
CA GLY A 272 -1.41 -1.92 0.52
C GLY A 272 -1.17 -2.32 1.97
N GLY A 273 -0.58 -1.41 2.76
CA GLY A 273 -0.13 -1.70 4.13
C GLY A 273 -1.22 -2.21 5.07
N VAL A 274 -2.45 -1.69 4.96
CA VAL A 274 -3.60 -2.15 5.78
C VAL A 274 -4.06 -3.56 5.38
N ALA A 275 -3.72 -4.04 4.18
CA ALA A 275 -3.95 -5.44 3.79
C ALA A 275 -3.17 -6.45 4.66
N SER A 276 -2.21 -6.01 5.47
CA SER A 276 -1.55 -6.83 6.48
C SER A 276 -2.38 -7.03 7.76
N ASN A 277 -3.46 -6.24 7.97
CA ASN A 277 -4.31 -6.31 9.15
C ASN A 277 -5.00 -7.68 9.25
N GLY A 278 -4.80 -8.37 10.39
CA GLY A 278 -5.28 -9.75 10.59
C GLY A 278 -6.79 -9.87 10.56
N THR A 279 -7.50 -8.90 11.14
CA THR A 279 -8.97 -8.89 11.17
C THR A 279 -9.56 -8.67 9.77
N LEU A 280 -8.99 -7.76 8.99
CA LEU A 280 -9.41 -7.54 7.59
C LEU A 280 -9.20 -8.80 6.74
N ARG A 281 -8.03 -9.44 6.86
CA ARG A 281 -7.71 -10.70 6.15
C ARG A 281 -8.72 -11.80 6.45
N ALA A 282 -8.99 -12.03 7.74
CA ALA A 282 -9.93 -13.06 8.17
C ALA A 282 -11.36 -12.77 7.68
N ALA A 283 -11.83 -11.53 7.81
CA ALA A 283 -13.16 -11.14 7.37
C ALA A 283 -13.35 -11.23 5.85
N MET A 284 -12.34 -10.84 5.06
CA MET A 284 -12.37 -10.99 3.59
C MET A 284 -12.34 -12.45 3.16
N GLU A 285 -11.49 -13.27 3.78
CA GLU A 285 -11.41 -14.71 3.49
C GLU A 285 -12.74 -15.42 3.78
N GLU A 286 -13.36 -15.12 4.94
CA GLU A 286 -14.68 -15.63 5.30
C GLU A 286 -15.75 -15.20 4.30
N ALA A 287 -15.77 -13.89 3.94
CA ALA A 287 -16.75 -13.36 3.00
C ALA A 287 -16.59 -13.96 1.59
N CYS A 288 -15.36 -14.08 1.09
CA CYS A 288 -15.09 -14.71 -0.20
C CYS A 288 -15.47 -16.20 -0.20
N SER A 289 -15.13 -16.94 0.87
CA SER A 289 -15.48 -18.34 1.01
C SER A 289 -16.99 -18.58 0.98
N LYS A 290 -17.79 -17.74 1.66
CA LYS A 290 -19.26 -17.83 1.67
C LYS A 290 -19.87 -17.68 0.26
N HIS A 291 -19.21 -16.96 -0.64
CA HIS A 291 -19.69 -16.71 -1.99
C HIS A 291 -18.99 -17.58 -3.05
N GLY A 292 -18.03 -18.41 -2.65
CA GLY A 292 -17.24 -19.23 -3.58
C GLY A 292 -16.25 -18.43 -4.42
N TYR A 293 -15.85 -17.24 -3.96
CA TYR A 293 -14.88 -16.39 -4.65
C TYR A 293 -13.44 -16.77 -4.27
N LYS A 294 -12.50 -16.59 -5.20
CA LYS A 294 -11.08 -16.73 -4.92
C LYS A 294 -10.54 -15.47 -4.25
N PHE A 295 -9.84 -15.64 -3.13
CA PHE A 295 -9.25 -14.54 -2.39
C PHE A 295 -7.73 -14.55 -2.51
N TYR A 296 -7.15 -13.38 -2.84
CA TYR A 296 -5.73 -13.16 -3.05
C TYR A 296 -5.23 -12.07 -2.11
N ARG A 297 -4.10 -12.31 -1.47
CA ARG A 297 -3.46 -11.36 -0.56
C ARG A 297 -1.95 -11.57 -0.54
N PRO A 298 -1.13 -10.51 -0.57
CA PRO A 298 0.31 -10.65 -0.43
C PRO A 298 0.67 -11.05 1.01
N SER A 299 1.83 -11.66 1.21
CA SER A 299 2.41 -11.80 2.55
C SER A 299 2.71 -10.41 3.16
N PRO A 300 2.80 -10.28 4.48
CA PRO A 300 2.96 -8.97 5.14
C PRO A 300 4.13 -8.14 4.62
N ILE A 301 5.23 -8.77 4.24
CA ILE A 301 6.42 -8.07 3.72
C ILE A 301 6.16 -7.38 2.38
N PHE A 302 5.25 -7.88 1.56
CA PHE A 302 4.88 -7.29 0.27
C PHE A 302 3.65 -6.37 0.36
N CYS A 303 3.00 -6.29 1.53
CA CYS A 303 1.91 -5.33 1.76
C CYS A 303 2.41 -3.91 2.02
N THR A 304 3.55 -3.75 2.71
CA THR A 304 4.18 -2.46 2.98
C THR A 304 5.04 -2.02 1.80
N ASP A 305 5.50 -0.77 1.82
CA ASP A 305 6.32 -0.21 0.75
C ASP A 305 7.62 -1.01 0.57
N ASN A 306 7.84 -1.48 -0.65
CA ASN A 306 8.99 -2.28 -1.02
C ASN A 306 9.27 -2.14 -2.53
N ALA A 307 10.49 -2.45 -2.95
CA ALA A 307 10.84 -2.30 -4.37
C ALA A 307 10.47 -3.52 -5.22
N ALA A 308 10.21 -4.69 -4.62
CA ALA A 308 9.78 -5.86 -5.40
C ALA A 308 8.44 -5.60 -6.09
N MET A 309 7.47 -4.98 -5.40
CA MET A 309 6.19 -4.60 -5.98
C MET A 309 6.33 -3.64 -7.17
N ILE A 310 7.32 -2.74 -7.09
CA ILE A 310 7.63 -1.78 -8.16
C ILE A 310 8.29 -2.50 -9.35
N GLY A 311 9.18 -3.44 -9.08
CA GLY A 311 9.83 -4.24 -10.13
C GLY A 311 8.85 -5.11 -10.90
N VAL A 312 7.87 -5.68 -10.22
CA VAL A 312 6.77 -6.42 -10.87
C VAL A 312 5.94 -5.51 -11.78
N ALA A 313 5.50 -4.36 -11.28
CA ALA A 313 4.75 -3.39 -12.08
C ALA A 313 5.61 -2.88 -13.26
N ALA A 314 6.88 -2.54 -13.03
CA ALA A 314 7.81 -2.11 -14.06
C ALA A 314 7.99 -3.15 -15.17
N TYR A 315 8.01 -4.44 -14.85
CA TYR A 315 8.11 -5.50 -15.82
C TYR A 315 6.93 -5.51 -16.80
N TYR A 316 5.70 -5.43 -16.29
CA TYR A 316 4.52 -5.42 -17.17
C TYR A 316 4.47 -4.15 -18.02
N GLU A 317 4.84 -3.00 -17.46
CA GLU A 317 4.97 -1.75 -18.23
C GLU A 317 6.08 -1.86 -19.30
N TYR A 318 7.23 -2.43 -18.92
CA TYR A 318 8.33 -2.69 -19.86
C TYR A 318 7.89 -3.60 -21.01
N LYS A 319 7.13 -4.66 -20.75
CA LYS A 319 6.61 -5.58 -21.77
C LYS A 319 5.55 -4.94 -22.68
N LYS A 320 4.79 -3.96 -22.18
CA LYS A 320 3.89 -3.13 -22.99
C LYS A 320 4.63 -2.12 -23.89
N GLY A 321 5.93 -1.97 -23.71
CA GLY A 321 6.74 -1.03 -24.47
C GLY A 321 6.87 0.35 -23.82
N THR A 322 6.40 0.54 -22.58
CA THR A 322 6.54 1.80 -21.83
C THR A 322 8.01 2.12 -21.60
N ARG A 323 8.42 3.32 -22.02
CA ARG A 323 9.75 3.88 -21.85
C ARG A 323 9.62 5.36 -21.54
N HIS A 324 10.25 5.79 -20.47
CA HIS A 324 10.26 7.20 -20.08
C HIS A 324 11.55 7.87 -20.51
N GLY A 325 11.45 9.15 -20.87
CA GLY A 325 12.59 9.99 -21.20
C GLY A 325 13.26 10.56 -19.94
N TRP A 326 14.32 11.34 -20.18
CA TRP A 326 15.06 12.03 -19.10
C TRP A 326 14.27 13.18 -18.44
N ASP A 327 13.11 13.51 -18.97
CA ASP A 327 12.13 14.45 -18.46
C ASP A 327 11.23 13.84 -17.38
N LEU A 328 11.25 12.51 -17.16
CA LEU A 328 10.53 11.89 -16.06
C LEU A 328 10.79 12.63 -14.74
N ASN A 329 9.73 12.99 -14.03
CA ASN A 329 9.84 13.76 -12.80
C ASN A 329 8.89 13.23 -11.74
N ALA A 330 9.11 13.61 -10.48
CA ALA A 330 8.21 13.28 -9.39
C ALA A 330 6.84 13.94 -9.56
N VAL A 331 5.77 13.16 -9.40
CA VAL A 331 4.38 13.61 -9.44
C VAL A 331 3.68 13.25 -8.13
N PRO A 332 3.75 14.13 -7.10
CA PRO A 332 3.30 13.80 -5.74
C PRO A 332 1.84 13.38 -5.63
N ASN A 333 0.98 13.96 -6.47
CA ASN A 333 -0.46 13.74 -6.47
C ASN A 333 -0.93 12.96 -7.69
N LEU A 334 -0.07 12.09 -8.25
CA LEU A 334 -0.41 11.26 -9.40
C LEU A 334 -1.63 10.39 -9.07
N ARG A 335 -2.66 10.48 -9.92
CA ARG A 335 -3.88 9.70 -9.72
C ARG A 335 -3.74 8.32 -10.36
N LEU A 336 -4.34 7.32 -9.73
CA LEU A 336 -4.37 5.98 -10.31
C LEU A 336 -5.03 5.99 -11.69
N GLY A 337 -4.34 5.40 -12.67
CA GLY A 337 -4.74 5.43 -14.08
C GLY A 337 -4.25 6.64 -14.88
N GLU A 338 -3.62 7.65 -14.26
CA GLU A 338 -2.87 8.72 -14.95
C GLU A 338 -1.40 8.29 -15.14
N ARG A 339 -0.79 8.76 -16.23
CA ARG A 339 0.60 8.47 -16.60
C ARG A 339 1.34 9.71 -17.08
#